data_c27502370c887fbee8c31fda5fb1e3c1
#
_entry.id   c27502370c887fbee8c31fda5fb1e3c1
#
_cell.length_a   1.000
_cell.length_b   1.000
_cell.length_c   1.000
_cell.angle_alpha   90.00
_cell.angle_beta   90.00
_cell.angle_gamma   90.00
#
_symmetry.space_group_name_H-M   'P 1'
#
loop_
_entity.id
_entity.type
_entity.pdbx_description
1 polymer ?
#
loop_
_entity_poly.entity_id
_entity_poly.type
_entity_poly.pdbx_seq_one_letter_code
_entity_poly.pdbx_strand_id
1 'polypeptide(L)'
;MKNRIISLLHRITPKNRRPTVGFLGLGKTNLAILNTLISSDIEADVRIRHRDRKALVGWESCPGVTLFHTDEELIGIDEDVLFASPSVRRENLITDGGTLVTSDTDIFFEQARDNLFLISGSSGKSTVTTLVSKMLSRYYPRLFTGGNLGTPITECVLDNTDAVALELSSFNLQYITPASHRAIITNITPNHLDWHKDFTEYAMAKKNLLFRCDEPIVNVDTPECARIAKDFPLFAVCSSSLTHAEIVKLYRTEHTVTVDDGIFVDGDKLLRLEDISQGQGHNLANLAGAIAMTLEVADASCVLDVARGFHGLEHRCERFLTCGGVDFINSSIDTTPERTRATLEGLGKKVNILLGGRGKGLPLNPLCKPLSRYAKKIAIYGEMGTEFTELIENNAELQKIEHSRFSRFCDALDYLTEGLECGDTVILSPAATSYGEFSSYVERGELFKEIIRQKCGKI
;
A
#
# COMPACT_ATOMS: atom_id res chain seq x y z
N MET A 1 -20.98 -0.85 -2.48
CA MET A 1 -20.39 -1.98 -3.25
C MET A 1 -21.19 -3.27 -3.09
N LYS A 2 -21.57 -3.67 -1.87
CA LYS A 2 -22.32 -4.93 -1.65
C LYS A 2 -23.51 -5.08 -2.60
N ASN A 3 -24.36 -4.05 -2.71
CA ASN A 3 -25.53 -4.08 -3.62
C ASN A 3 -25.17 -4.27 -5.10
N ARG A 4 -24.02 -3.75 -5.55
CA ARG A 4 -23.55 -3.97 -6.93
C ARG A 4 -23.10 -5.41 -7.16
N ILE A 5 -22.40 -5.99 -6.21
CA ILE A 5 -22.00 -7.41 -6.27
C ILE A 5 -23.22 -8.31 -6.32
N ILE A 6 -24.21 -8.08 -5.42
CA ILE A 6 -25.47 -8.80 -5.39
C ILE A 6 -26.24 -8.61 -6.73
N SER A 7 -26.31 -7.38 -7.26
CA SER A 7 -26.94 -7.10 -8.54
C SER A 7 -26.25 -7.80 -9.71
N LEU A 8 -24.92 -7.87 -9.71
CA LEU A 8 -24.16 -8.65 -10.70
C LEU A 8 -24.55 -10.13 -10.61
N LEU A 9 -24.51 -10.71 -9.41
CA LEU A 9 -24.83 -12.13 -9.18
C LEU A 9 -26.25 -12.45 -9.64
N HIS A 10 -27.26 -11.62 -9.34
CA HIS A 10 -28.62 -11.80 -9.87
C HIS A 10 -28.68 -11.76 -11.40
N ARG A 11 -27.92 -10.88 -12.03
CA ARG A 11 -27.89 -10.71 -13.50
C ARG A 11 -27.32 -11.95 -14.20
N ILE A 12 -26.31 -12.60 -13.59
CA ILE A 12 -25.65 -13.78 -14.15
C ILE A 12 -26.30 -15.11 -13.72
N THR A 13 -27.22 -15.09 -12.73
CA THR A 13 -27.89 -16.30 -12.23
C THR A 13 -28.67 -16.99 -13.35
N PRO A 14 -28.37 -18.24 -13.72
CA PRO A 14 -29.12 -19.01 -14.69
C PRO A 14 -30.55 -19.27 -14.22
N LYS A 15 -31.51 -19.30 -15.16
CA LYS A 15 -32.93 -19.51 -14.80
C LYS A 15 -33.24 -20.88 -14.19
N ASN A 16 -32.40 -21.89 -14.46
CA ASN A 16 -32.72 -23.30 -14.19
C ASN A 16 -31.73 -23.99 -13.24
N ARG A 17 -30.75 -23.30 -12.71
CA ARG A 17 -29.76 -23.83 -11.75
C ARG A 17 -29.19 -22.73 -10.88
N ARG A 18 -28.54 -23.10 -9.80
CA ARG A 18 -27.72 -22.17 -9.00
C ARG A 18 -26.55 -21.63 -9.82
N PRO A 19 -26.17 -20.35 -9.65
CA PRO A 19 -24.95 -19.83 -10.26
C PRO A 19 -23.72 -20.47 -9.64
N THR A 20 -22.72 -20.74 -10.44
CA THR A 20 -21.40 -21.16 -9.99
C THR A 20 -20.48 -19.95 -9.87
N VAL A 21 -20.00 -19.67 -8.67
CA VAL A 21 -19.17 -18.49 -8.35
C VAL A 21 -17.77 -18.96 -7.96
N GLY A 22 -16.79 -18.63 -8.79
CA GLY A 22 -15.38 -18.92 -8.56
C GLY A 22 -14.64 -17.78 -7.86
N PHE A 23 -13.71 -18.14 -6.97
CA PHE A 23 -12.75 -17.23 -6.36
C PHE A 23 -11.34 -17.74 -6.62
N LEU A 24 -10.51 -16.91 -7.26
CA LEU A 24 -9.11 -17.21 -7.50
C LEU A 24 -8.23 -16.32 -6.62
N GLY A 25 -7.67 -16.94 -5.57
CA GLY A 25 -7.01 -16.26 -4.45
C GLY A 25 -8.01 -15.70 -3.42
N LEU A 26 -7.73 -15.89 -2.13
CA LEU A 26 -8.51 -15.36 -1.00
C LEU A 26 -7.77 -14.21 -0.29
N GLY A 27 -7.31 -13.22 -1.04
CA GLY A 27 -6.85 -11.96 -0.45
C GLY A 27 -8.03 -11.17 0.16
N LYS A 28 -7.74 -10.08 0.86
CA LYS A 28 -8.74 -9.23 1.55
C LYS A 28 -9.97 -8.90 0.68
N THR A 29 -9.73 -8.60 -0.59
CA THR A 29 -10.77 -8.25 -1.58
C THR A 29 -11.74 -9.41 -1.82
N ASN A 30 -11.23 -10.56 -2.25
CA ASN A 30 -12.06 -11.74 -2.55
C ASN A 30 -12.75 -12.28 -1.30
N LEU A 31 -12.09 -12.21 -0.14
CA LEU A 31 -12.71 -12.56 1.13
C LEU A 31 -13.90 -11.65 1.47
N ALA A 32 -13.79 -10.34 1.21
CA ALA A 32 -14.90 -9.41 1.43
C ALA A 32 -16.07 -9.66 0.45
N ILE A 33 -15.78 -10.04 -0.81
CA ILE A 33 -16.81 -10.45 -1.78
C ILE A 33 -17.48 -11.76 -1.34
N LEU A 34 -16.71 -12.75 -0.95
CA LEU A 34 -17.21 -14.04 -0.48
C LEU A 34 -18.11 -13.88 0.75
N ASN A 35 -17.70 -13.08 1.73
CA ASN A 35 -18.53 -12.75 2.90
C ASN A 35 -19.83 -12.02 2.50
N THR A 36 -19.78 -11.18 1.48
CA THR A 36 -20.99 -10.51 0.94
C THR A 36 -21.92 -11.53 0.31
N LEU A 37 -21.41 -12.49 -0.46
CA LEU A 37 -22.20 -13.57 -1.07
C LEU A 37 -22.85 -14.43 0.01
N ILE A 38 -22.10 -14.91 1.00
CA ILE A 38 -22.60 -15.77 2.09
C ILE A 38 -23.67 -15.04 2.94
N SER A 39 -23.52 -13.73 3.12
CA SER A 39 -24.50 -12.92 3.87
C SER A 39 -25.70 -12.46 3.04
N SER A 40 -25.77 -12.83 1.76
CA SER A 40 -26.90 -12.54 0.86
C SER A 40 -27.87 -13.69 0.78
N ASP A 41 -29.07 -13.43 0.20
CA ASP A 41 -30.08 -14.46 -0.08
C ASP A 41 -29.78 -15.26 -1.36
N ILE A 42 -28.61 -15.09 -1.96
CA ILE A 42 -28.21 -15.77 -3.20
C ILE A 42 -27.63 -17.13 -2.85
N GLU A 43 -28.35 -18.18 -3.22
CA GLU A 43 -27.80 -19.54 -3.18
C GLU A 43 -26.90 -19.76 -4.40
N ALA A 44 -25.63 -19.98 -4.17
CA ALA A 44 -24.62 -20.24 -5.21
C ALA A 44 -23.74 -21.45 -4.87
N ASP A 45 -23.27 -22.13 -5.91
CA ASP A 45 -22.21 -23.13 -5.78
C ASP A 45 -20.85 -22.38 -5.84
N VAL A 46 -20.17 -22.33 -4.70
CA VAL A 46 -18.92 -21.56 -4.55
C VAL A 46 -17.71 -22.46 -4.77
N ARG A 47 -16.79 -22.01 -5.61
CA ARG A 47 -15.52 -22.70 -5.87
C ARG A 47 -14.35 -21.77 -5.50
N ILE A 48 -13.50 -22.23 -4.58
CA ILE A 48 -12.36 -21.46 -4.10
C ILE A 48 -11.06 -22.12 -4.53
N ARG A 49 -10.23 -21.39 -5.28
CA ARG A 49 -8.88 -21.81 -5.71
C ARG A 49 -7.84 -20.97 -4.98
N HIS A 50 -6.97 -21.62 -4.21
CA HIS A 50 -5.91 -20.93 -3.46
C HIS A 50 -4.65 -21.77 -3.34
N ARG A 51 -3.47 -21.12 -3.49
CA ARG A 51 -2.15 -21.76 -3.37
C ARG A 51 -1.84 -22.22 -1.95
N ASP A 52 -2.22 -21.44 -0.95
CA ASP A 52 -1.96 -21.76 0.45
C ASP A 52 -3.15 -22.51 1.05
N ARG A 53 -2.95 -23.78 1.40
CA ARG A 53 -3.95 -24.61 2.08
C ARG A 53 -4.44 -24.01 3.39
N LYS A 54 -3.58 -23.28 4.11
CA LYS A 54 -3.96 -22.64 5.38
C LYS A 54 -5.03 -21.55 5.20
N ALA A 55 -5.05 -20.89 4.04
CA ALA A 55 -6.09 -19.91 3.71
C ALA A 55 -7.47 -20.56 3.45
N LEU A 56 -7.49 -21.87 3.21
CA LEU A 56 -8.72 -22.65 2.98
C LEU A 56 -9.30 -23.25 4.27
N VAL A 57 -8.53 -23.24 5.36
CA VAL A 57 -8.99 -23.78 6.66
C VAL A 57 -10.20 -23.00 7.15
N GLY A 58 -11.24 -23.73 7.54
CA GLY A 58 -12.53 -23.16 8.00
C GLY A 58 -13.59 -23.06 6.90
N TRP A 59 -13.20 -23.11 5.61
CA TRP A 59 -14.15 -23.14 4.50
C TRP A 59 -14.59 -24.55 4.11
N GLU A 60 -13.85 -25.56 4.55
CA GLU A 60 -14.10 -27.01 4.29
C GLU A 60 -15.47 -27.47 4.80
N SER A 61 -15.98 -26.83 5.84
CA SER A 61 -17.27 -27.17 6.46
C SER A 61 -18.44 -26.29 6.00
N CYS A 62 -18.19 -25.36 5.08
CA CYS A 62 -19.24 -24.45 4.58
C CYS A 62 -20.10 -25.16 3.52
N PRO A 63 -21.43 -25.26 3.69
CA PRO A 63 -22.31 -25.85 2.68
C PRO A 63 -22.22 -25.12 1.33
N GLY A 64 -22.14 -25.88 0.24
CA GLY A 64 -22.06 -25.31 -1.12
C GLY A 64 -20.70 -24.76 -1.50
N VAL A 65 -19.66 -24.94 -0.68
CA VAL A 65 -18.28 -24.53 -0.99
C VAL A 65 -17.45 -25.72 -1.41
N THR A 66 -16.81 -25.63 -2.57
CA THR A 66 -15.82 -26.60 -3.07
C THR A 66 -14.44 -25.94 -3.08
N LEU A 67 -13.45 -26.61 -2.49
CA LEU A 67 -12.09 -26.11 -2.37
C LEU A 67 -11.16 -26.78 -3.37
N PHE A 68 -10.38 -25.99 -4.07
CA PHE A 68 -9.30 -26.45 -4.94
C PHE A 68 -7.97 -25.91 -4.43
N HIS A 69 -7.07 -26.81 -4.13
CA HIS A 69 -5.69 -26.46 -3.81
C HIS A 69 -4.86 -26.59 -5.08
N THR A 70 -4.52 -25.49 -5.75
CA THR A 70 -3.77 -25.56 -6.99
C THR A 70 -2.82 -24.41 -7.22
N ASP A 71 -1.62 -24.79 -7.70
CA ASP A 71 -0.77 -23.96 -8.55
C ASP A 71 -1.02 -24.26 -10.05
N GLU A 72 -1.75 -25.33 -10.40
CA GLU A 72 -1.70 -25.96 -11.72
C GLU A 72 -3.01 -25.89 -12.51
N GLU A 73 -4.15 -25.61 -11.87
CA GLU A 73 -5.46 -25.70 -12.56
C GLU A 73 -6.12 -24.36 -12.80
N LEU A 74 -5.48 -23.54 -13.63
CA LEU A 74 -6.12 -22.41 -14.31
C LEU A 74 -6.81 -22.87 -15.62
N ILE A 75 -6.91 -24.18 -15.82
CA ILE A 75 -7.52 -24.84 -16.97
C ILE A 75 -8.88 -25.41 -16.54
N GLY A 76 -9.89 -25.30 -17.41
CA GLY A 76 -11.24 -25.82 -17.15
C GLY A 76 -12.05 -24.98 -16.20
N ILE A 77 -11.86 -23.66 -16.24
CA ILE A 77 -12.69 -22.69 -15.52
C ILE A 77 -14.01 -22.60 -16.29
N ASP A 78 -15.09 -23.09 -15.66
CA ASP A 78 -16.45 -23.17 -16.20
C ASP A 78 -17.50 -22.51 -15.30
N GLU A 79 -17.06 -21.66 -14.37
CA GLU A 79 -17.93 -20.87 -13.51
C GLU A 79 -18.70 -19.80 -14.30
N ASP A 80 -19.92 -19.46 -13.85
CA ASP A 80 -20.68 -18.34 -14.41
C ASP A 80 -19.95 -17.01 -14.19
N VAL A 81 -19.30 -16.87 -13.02
CA VAL A 81 -18.40 -15.74 -12.71
C VAL A 81 -17.18 -16.19 -11.92
N LEU A 82 -16.03 -15.65 -12.26
CA LEU A 82 -14.78 -15.83 -11.54
C LEU A 82 -14.26 -14.50 -11.00
N PHE A 83 -14.22 -14.36 -9.67
CA PHE A 83 -13.56 -13.25 -9.00
C PHE A 83 -12.05 -13.51 -8.92
N ALA A 84 -11.29 -12.86 -9.79
CA ALA A 84 -9.84 -12.97 -9.82
C ALA A 84 -9.20 -11.93 -8.88
N SER A 85 -8.31 -12.40 -7.99
CA SER A 85 -7.48 -11.48 -7.20
C SER A 85 -6.65 -10.59 -8.13
N PRO A 86 -6.42 -9.29 -7.81
CA PRO A 86 -5.60 -8.41 -8.64
C PRO A 86 -4.19 -8.95 -8.92
N SER A 87 -3.66 -9.80 -8.06
CA SER A 87 -2.35 -10.43 -8.25
C SER A 87 -2.32 -11.57 -9.30
N VAL A 88 -3.48 -11.97 -9.83
CA VAL A 88 -3.59 -13.02 -10.84
C VAL A 88 -3.58 -12.40 -12.24
N ARG A 89 -2.70 -12.89 -13.11
CA ARG A 89 -2.70 -12.50 -14.53
C ARG A 89 -3.84 -13.17 -15.26
N ARG A 90 -4.80 -12.37 -15.75
CA ARG A 90 -6.02 -12.88 -16.43
C ARG A 90 -5.70 -13.55 -17.75
N GLU A 91 -4.61 -13.18 -18.42
CA GLU A 91 -4.13 -13.78 -19.66
C GLU A 91 -3.71 -15.24 -19.50
N ASN A 92 -3.42 -15.67 -18.29
CA ASN A 92 -3.05 -17.06 -17.98
C ASN A 92 -4.28 -17.94 -17.69
N LEU A 93 -5.50 -17.37 -17.67
CA LEU A 93 -6.72 -18.11 -17.39
C LEU A 93 -7.25 -18.76 -18.67
N ILE A 94 -7.52 -20.05 -18.60
CA ILE A 94 -8.18 -20.79 -19.71
C ILE A 94 -9.61 -21.08 -19.24
N THR A 95 -10.56 -20.33 -19.79
CA THR A 95 -11.98 -20.49 -19.52
C THR A 95 -12.67 -21.20 -20.69
N ASP A 96 -13.87 -21.72 -20.46
CA ASP A 96 -14.73 -22.31 -21.50
C ASP A 96 -15.35 -21.27 -22.47
N GLY A 97 -15.05 -19.99 -22.28
CA GLY A 97 -15.56 -18.86 -23.07
C GLY A 97 -16.90 -18.30 -22.57
N GLY A 98 -17.53 -18.92 -21.58
CA GLY A 98 -18.77 -18.46 -20.94
C GLY A 98 -18.55 -17.76 -19.60
N THR A 99 -17.41 -17.94 -18.98
CA THR A 99 -17.07 -17.41 -17.66
C THR A 99 -16.83 -15.89 -17.69
N LEU A 100 -17.56 -15.15 -16.85
CA LEU A 100 -17.26 -13.73 -16.60
C LEU A 100 -16.11 -13.60 -15.60
N VAL A 101 -14.92 -13.21 -16.06
CA VAL A 101 -13.78 -12.91 -15.18
C VAL A 101 -13.86 -11.45 -14.73
N THR A 102 -13.92 -11.22 -13.42
CA THR A 102 -14.12 -9.86 -12.84
C THR A 102 -13.36 -9.69 -11.51
N SER A 103 -13.39 -8.49 -10.97
CA SER A 103 -12.90 -8.13 -9.63
C SER A 103 -13.79 -7.05 -9.00
N ASP A 104 -13.53 -6.71 -7.74
CA ASP A 104 -14.18 -5.57 -7.07
C ASP A 104 -13.95 -4.25 -7.80
N THR A 105 -12.74 -4.06 -8.33
CA THR A 105 -12.36 -2.87 -9.10
C THR A 105 -13.14 -2.76 -10.41
N ASP A 106 -13.31 -3.86 -11.15
CA ASP A 106 -14.13 -3.86 -12.37
C ASP A 106 -15.57 -3.41 -12.04
N ILE A 107 -16.18 -4.03 -11.02
CA ILE A 107 -17.55 -3.73 -10.61
C ILE A 107 -17.71 -2.29 -10.11
N PHE A 108 -16.69 -1.79 -9.38
CA PHE A 108 -16.72 -0.41 -8.87
C PHE A 108 -16.73 0.60 -10.02
N PHE A 109 -15.91 0.39 -11.04
CA PHE A 109 -15.73 1.32 -12.15
C PHE A 109 -16.68 1.11 -13.33
N GLU A 110 -17.65 0.18 -13.24
CA GLU A 110 -18.73 0.04 -14.25
C GLU A 110 -19.55 1.35 -14.42
N GLN A 111 -19.63 2.17 -13.38
CA GLN A 111 -20.36 3.44 -13.41
C GLN A 111 -19.47 4.58 -12.97
N ALA A 112 -19.47 5.68 -13.75
CA ALA A 112 -18.78 6.91 -13.38
C ALA A 112 -19.37 7.50 -12.08
N ARG A 113 -18.52 8.19 -11.32
CA ARG A 113 -18.92 8.90 -10.10
C ARG A 113 -18.23 10.26 -10.06
N ASP A 114 -18.96 11.24 -9.55
CA ASP A 114 -18.41 12.52 -9.18
C ASP A 114 -17.50 12.38 -7.94
N ASN A 115 -16.61 13.31 -7.72
CA ASN A 115 -15.71 13.38 -6.55
C ASN A 115 -14.90 12.07 -6.32
N LEU A 116 -14.41 11.48 -7.40
CA LEU A 116 -13.57 10.29 -7.37
C LEU A 116 -12.10 10.68 -7.58
N PHE A 117 -11.31 10.49 -6.52
CA PHE A 117 -9.89 10.84 -6.44
C PHE A 117 -9.06 9.57 -6.47
N LEU A 118 -8.26 9.37 -7.51
CA LEU A 118 -7.50 8.15 -7.71
C LEU A 118 -5.99 8.39 -7.58
N ILE A 119 -5.31 7.55 -6.83
CA ILE A 119 -3.88 7.70 -6.57
C ILE A 119 -3.15 6.42 -6.98
N SER A 120 -2.14 6.55 -7.87
CA SER A 120 -1.22 5.47 -8.20
C SER A 120 0.22 5.97 -8.31
N GLY A 121 1.15 5.02 -8.48
CA GLY A 121 2.58 5.25 -8.59
C GLY A 121 3.38 4.04 -8.13
N SER A 122 4.68 4.06 -8.27
CA SER A 122 5.56 3.01 -7.75
C SER A 122 5.69 3.13 -6.23
N SER A 123 5.97 4.32 -5.72
CA SER A 123 6.07 4.67 -4.29
C SER A 123 5.23 5.91 -3.95
N GLY A 124 5.07 6.21 -2.66
CA GLY A 124 4.35 7.40 -2.18
C GLY A 124 2.81 7.30 -2.19
N LYS A 125 2.22 6.33 -2.88
CA LYS A 125 0.75 6.18 -3.01
C LYS A 125 0.00 6.33 -1.69
N SER A 126 0.33 5.50 -0.70
CA SER A 126 -0.36 5.48 0.59
C SER A 126 -0.21 6.81 1.34
N THR A 127 0.95 7.45 1.26
CA THR A 127 1.19 8.76 1.86
C THR A 127 0.32 9.83 1.21
N VAL A 128 0.31 9.88 -0.12
CA VAL A 128 -0.54 10.82 -0.88
C VAL A 128 -2.02 10.56 -0.59
N THR A 129 -2.47 9.29 -0.63
CA THR A 129 -3.86 8.93 -0.32
C THR A 129 -4.27 9.38 1.08
N THR A 130 -3.40 9.20 2.08
CA THR A 130 -3.69 9.63 3.45
C THR A 130 -3.74 11.14 3.59
N LEU A 131 -2.79 11.87 2.97
CA LEU A 131 -2.79 13.34 2.97
C LEU A 131 -4.02 13.91 2.26
N VAL A 132 -4.35 13.39 1.06
CA VAL A 132 -5.57 13.74 0.31
C VAL A 132 -6.81 13.48 1.16
N SER A 133 -6.89 12.32 1.80
CA SER A 133 -8.03 11.98 2.67
C SER A 133 -8.17 12.94 3.85
N LYS A 134 -7.05 13.31 4.52
CA LYS A 134 -7.07 14.28 5.61
C LYS A 134 -7.54 15.68 5.17
N MET A 135 -7.14 16.12 3.99
CA MET A 135 -7.58 17.40 3.42
C MET A 135 -9.06 17.32 3.01
N LEU A 136 -9.46 16.32 2.23
CA LEU A 136 -10.83 16.17 1.72
C LEU A 136 -11.86 15.91 2.81
N SER A 137 -11.51 15.27 3.93
CA SER A 137 -12.45 14.95 5.01
C SER A 137 -13.08 16.20 5.67
N ARG A 138 -12.47 17.38 5.51
CA ARG A 138 -13.06 18.66 5.98
C ARG A 138 -14.22 19.15 5.09
N TYR A 139 -14.22 18.72 3.82
CA TYR A 139 -15.18 19.19 2.80
C TYR A 139 -16.20 18.11 2.43
N TYR A 140 -15.84 16.85 2.61
CA TYR A 140 -16.69 15.68 2.33
C TYR A 140 -16.87 14.85 3.61
N PRO A 141 -17.91 15.11 4.41
CA PRO A 141 -18.13 14.41 5.70
C PRO A 141 -18.25 12.89 5.57
N ARG A 142 -18.73 12.40 4.40
CA ARG A 142 -18.87 10.97 4.10
C ARG A 142 -17.85 10.56 3.03
N LEU A 143 -16.57 10.88 3.29
CA LEU A 143 -15.46 10.45 2.45
C LEU A 143 -15.15 8.98 2.70
N PHE A 144 -15.10 8.17 1.63
CA PHE A 144 -14.51 6.84 1.68
C PHE A 144 -13.03 6.89 1.27
N THR A 145 -12.16 6.27 2.05
CA THR A 145 -10.74 6.11 1.74
C THR A 145 -10.38 4.64 1.77
N GLY A 146 -9.76 4.12 0.71
CA GLY A 146 -9.46 2.69 0.65
C GLY A 146 -8.75 2.23 -0.64
N GLY A 147 -9.10 1.04 -1.08
CA GLY A 147 -8.46 0.34 -2.21
C GLY A 147 -7.29 -0.52 -1.76
N ASN A 148 -6.11 -0.29 -2.30
CA ASN A 148 -4.89 -1.01 -1.89
C ASN A 148 -4.39 -0.57 -0.49
N LEU A 149 -4.83 0.58 -0.02
CA LEU A 149 -4.59 1.09 1.34
C LEU A 149 -5.73 0.68 2.28
N GLY A 150 -5.40 -0.15 3.27
CA GLY A 150 -6.27 -0.44 4.43
C GLY A 150 -7.59 -1.11 4.07
N THR A 151 -8.62 -0.30 3.83
CA THR A 151 -10.01 -0.73 3.62
C THR A 151 -10.26 -1.18 2.18
N PRO A 152 -10.74 -2.41 1.95
CA PRO A 152 -11.10 -2.87 0.60
C PRO A 152 -12.21 -2.01 -0.02
N ILE A 153 -12.17 -1.85 -1.35
CA ILE A 153 -13.17 -1.08 -2.10
C ILE A 153 -14.60 -1.66 -1.96
N THR A 154 -14.69 -2.96 -1.66
CA THR A 154 -15.94 -3.67 -1.39
C THR A 154 -16.72 -3.13 -0.20
N GLU A 155 -16.04 -2.49 0.75
CA GLU A 155 -16.65 -1.89 1.95
C GLU A 155 -17.24 -0.49 1.69
N CYS A 156 -16.97 0.10 0.52
CA CYS A 156 -17.53 1.40 0.15
C CYS A 156 -19.06 1.34 0.05
N VAL A 157 -19.76 2.12 0.87
CA VAL A 157 -21.23 2.26 0.82
C VAL A 157 -21.58 3.39 -0.14
N LEU A 158 -21.72 3.03 -1.42
CA LEU A 158 -21.83 3.98 -2.53
C LEU A 158 -22.95 5.01 -2.38
N ASP A 159 -24.13 4.59 -1.88
CA ASP A 159 -25.29 5.45 -1.74
C ASP A 159 -25.19 6.42 -0.56
N ASN A 160 -24.19 6.23 0.30
CA ASN A 160 -23.92 7.07 1.48
C ASN A 160 -22.51 7.64 1.47
N THR A 161 -21.95 7.95 0.29
CA THR A 161 -20.57 8.44 0.14
C THR A 161 -20.55 9.67 -0.74
N ASP A 162 -20.02 10.80 -0.22
CA ASP A 162 -19.94 12.09 -0.92
C ASP A 162 -18.74 12.15 -1.86
N ALA A 163 -17.62 11.56 -1.44
CA ALA A 163 -16.38 11.48 -2.20
C ALA A 163 -15.63 10.18 -1.92
N VAL A 164 -14.77 9.78 -2.83
CA VAL A 164 -13.98 8.55 -2.74
C VAL A 164 -12.53 8.83 -3.08
N ALA A 165 -11.60 8.51 -2.18
CA ALA A 165 -10.16 8.53 -2.41
C ALA A 165 -9.61 7.11 -2.42
N LEU A 166 -9.09 6.65 -3.57
CA LEU A 166 -8.62 5.27 -3.74
C LEU A 166 -7.15 5.20 -4.12
N GLU A 167 -6.43 4.34 -3.39
CA GLU A 167 -5.12 3.85 -3.83
C GLU A 167 -5.30 2.68 -4.79
N LEU A 168 -4.74 2.77 -6.00
CA LEU A 168 -4.77 1.71 -7.00
C LEU A 168 -3.37 1.19 -7.31
N SER A 169 -3.22 -0.14 -7.37
CA SER A 169 -1.99 -0.80 -7.80
C SER A 169 -1.90 -0.88 -9.33
N SER A 170 -0.70 -1.18 -9.86
CA SER A 170 -0.55 -1.51 -11.29
C SER A 170 -1.32 -2.77 -11.68
N PHE A 171 -1.51 -3.71 -10.75
CA PHE A 171 -2.28 -4.93 -10.97
C PHE A 171 -3.77 -4.63 -11.24
N ASN A 172 -4.36 -3.70 -10.46
CA ASN A 172 -5.73 -3.24 -10.75
C ASN A 172 -5.80 -2.55 -12.11
N LEU A 173 -4.89 -1.61 -12.36
CA LEU A 173 -4.87 -0.76 -13.55
C LEU A 173 -4.48 -1.50 -14.83
N GLN A 174 -3.94 -2.73 -14.75
CA GLN A 174 -3.67 -3.57 -15.92
C GLN A 174 -4.94 -3.87 -16.73
N TYR A 175 -6.08 -4.00 -16.03
CA TYR A 175 -7.33 -4.50 -16.61
C TYR A 175 -8.43 -3.45 -16.69
N ILE A 176 -8.23 -2.26 -16.12
CA ILE A 176 -9.22 -1.20 -16.09
C ILE A 176 -8.65 0.13 -16.58
N THR A 177 -9.52 0.94 -17.17
CA THR A 177 -9.29 2.36 -17.45
C THR A 177 -10.38 3.14 -16.72
N PRO A 178 -10.14 3.51 -15.44
CA PRO A 178 -11.17 4.07 -14.59
C PRO A 178 -11.56 5.47 -15.05
N ALA A 179 -12.86 5.76 -15.06
CA ALA A 179 -13.33 7.14 -15.13
C ALA A 179 -13.23 7.78 -13.75
N SER A 180 -12.66 8.98 -13.67
CA SER A 180 -12.48 9.70 -12.40
C SER A 180 -12.53 11.20 -12.59
N HIS A 181 -12.92 11.92 -11.53
CA HIS A 181 -12.81 13.36 -11.50
C HIS A 181 -11.32 13.77 -11.50
N ARG A 182 -10.53 13.29 -10.55
CA ARG A 182 -9.11 13.65 -10.42
C ARG A 182 -8.24 12.43 -10.17
N ALA A 183 -7.08 12.37 -10.80
CA ALA A 183 -6.15 11.25 -10.61
C ALA A 183 -4.69 11.69 -10.68
N ILE A 184 -3.84 11.08 -9.82
CA ILE A 184 -2.40 11.37 -9.80
C ILE A 184 -1.54 10.12 -10.02
N ILE A 185 -0.49 10.29 -10.82
CA ILE A 185 0.67 9.39 -10.84
C ILE A 185 1.81 10.05 -10.05
N THR A 186 2.15 9.46 -8.89
CA THR A 186 3.18 10.02 -7.98
C THR A 186 4.60 9.84 -8.51
N ASN A 187 4.91 8.70 -9.10
CA ASN A 187 6.17 8.38 -9.78
C ASN A 187 6.05 7.02 -10.48
N ILE A 188 6.94 6.77 -11.47
CA ILE A 188 7.09 5.46 -12.10
C ILE A 188 8.57 5.09 -12.14
N THR A 189 8.93 4.05 -11.39
CA THR A 189 10.26 3.45 -11.34
C THR A 189 10.13 1.92 -11.44
N PRO A 190 11.14 1.18 -11.92
CA PRO A 190 11.05 -0.28 -12.05
C PRO A 190 10.60 -0.95 -10.76
N ASN A 191 9.50 -1.71 -10.84
CA ASN A 191 8.92 -2.47 -9.74
C ASN A 191 7.99 -3.55 -10.29
N HIS A 192 7.79 -4.65 -9.57
CA HIS A 192 6.89 -5.76 -9.94
C HIS A 192 7.16 -6.34 -11.33
N LEU A 193 8.44 -6.41 -11.74
CA LEU A 193 8.86 -7.01 -13.02
C LEU A 193 8.87 -8.55 -12.96
N ASP A 194 8.63 -9.12 -11.81
CA ASP A 194 8.29 -10.52 -11.59
C ASP A 194 6.83 -10.85 -11.99
N TRP A 195 5.97 -9.84 -12.04
CA TRP A 195 4.56 -9.98 -12.41
C TRP A 195 4.26 -9.37 -13.79
N HIS A 196 4.67 -8.12 -14.06
CA HIS A 196 4.57 -7.50 -15.38
C HIS A 196 5.62 -8.08 -16.32
N LYS A 197 5.26 -8.22 -17.59
CA LYS A 197 6.16 -8.74 -18.63
C LYS A 197 7.47 -7.94 -18.73
N ASP A 198 7.34 -6.62 -18.61
CA ASP A 198 8.47 -5.69 -18.67
C ASP A 198 8.08 -4.33 -18.02
N PHE A 199 9.03 -3.40 -17.98
CA PHE A 199 8.82 -2.06 -17.46
C PHE A 199 7.79 -1.25 -18.27
N THR A 200 7.70 -1.50 -19.56
CA THR A 200 6.74 -0.81 -20.45
C THR A 200 5.31 -1.20 -20.10
N GLU A 201 5.03 -2.49 -19.92
CA GLU A 201 3.71 -2.96 -19.47
C GLU A 201 3.34 -2.38 -18.10
N TYR A 202 4.28 -2.36 -17.15
CA TYR A 202 4.08 -1.75 -15.85
C TYR A 202 3.74 -0.26 -15.92
N ALA A 203 4.47 0.50 -16.72
CA ALA A 203 4.24 1.93 -16.93
C ALA A 203 2.90 2.20 -17.63
N MET A 204 2.57 1.39 -18.65
CA MET A 204 1.30 1.48 -19.37
C MET A 204 0.11 1.15 -18.47
N ALA A 205 0.21 0.14 -17.61
CA ALA A 205 -0.82 -0.14 -16.62
C ALA A 205 -1.12 1.10 -15.75
N LYS A 206 -0.09 1.79 -15.25
CA LYS A 206 -0.30 3.04 -14.49
C LYS A 206 -0.86 4.19 -15.31
N LYS A 207 -0.45 4.30 -16.58
CA LYS A 207 -0.95 5.31 -17.51
C LYS A 207 -2.46 5.18 -17.76
N ASN A 208 -3.02 3.97 -17.64
CA ASN A 208 -4.46 3.71 -17.76
C ASN A 208 -5.29 4.56 -16.78
N LEU A 209 -4.70 5.00 -15.67
CA LEU A 209 -5.32 5.89 -14.69
C LEU A 209 -5.76 7.23 -15.28
N LEU A 210 -5.06 7.74 -16.31
CA LEU A 210 -5.23 9.10 -16.83
C LEU A 210 -6.15 9.19 -18.06
N PHE A 211 -6.41 8.09 -18.78
CA PHE A 211 -7.14 8.14 -20.06
C PHE A 211 -8.59 8.62 -19.97
N ARG A 212 -9.24 8.41 -18.84
CA ARG A 212 -10.64 8.81 -18.58
C ARG A 212 -10.75 9.66 -17.32
N CYS A 213 -9.71 10.41 -17.03
CA CYS A 213 -9.65 11.34 -15.92
C CYS A 213 -9.95 12.76 -16.42
N ASP A 214 -10.87 13.48 -15.77
CA ASP A 214 -11.20 14.84 -16.13
C ASP A 214 -10.03 15.79 -15.79
N GLU A 215 -9.41 15.60 -14.64
CA GLU A 215 -8.32 16.42 -14.09
C GLU A 215 -7.07 15.56 -13.79
N PRO A 216 -6.31 15.16 -14.82
CA PRO A 216 -5.11 14.34 -14.64
C PRO A 216 -3.94 15.14 -14.05
N ILE A 217 -3.22 14.51 -13.11
CA ILE A 217 -2.05 15.08 -12.40
C ILE A 217 -0.88 14.13 -12.52
N VAL A 218 0.31 14.66 -12.78
CA VAL A 218 1.54 13.88 -12.86
C VAL A 218 2.66 14.57 -12.09
N ASN A 219 3.37 13.83 -11.24
CA ASN A 219 4.66 14.26 -10.74
C ASN A 219 5.75 13.86 -11.75
N VAL A 220 6.46 14.84 -12.30
CA VAL A 220 7.37 14.66 -13.44
C VAL A 220 8.83 14.42 -13.06
N ASP A 221 9.13 14.17 -11.78
CA ASP A 221 10.51 13.98 -11.29
C ASP A 221 11.15 12.65 -11.78
N THR A 222 10.38 11.74 -12.38
CA THR A 222 10.95 10.55 -13.02
C THR A 222 10.85 10.63 -14.55
N PRO A 223 11.85 10.08 -15.29
CA PRO A 223 11.86 10.19 -16.75
C PRO A 223 10.58 9.63 -17.41
N GLU A 224 10.05 8.53 -16.88
CA GLU A 224 8.84 7.91 -17.42
C GLU A 224 7.59 8.77 -17.17
N CYS A 225 7.46 9.38 -15.98
CA CYS A 225 6.38 10.32 -15.69
C CYS A 225 6.48 11.58 -16.57
N ALA A 226 7.69 12.11 -16.75
CA ALA A 226 7.94 13.25 -17.64
C ALA A 226 7.55 12.95 -19.10
N ARG A 227 7.75 11.70 -19.55
CA ARG A 227 7.31 11.24 -20.86
C ARG A 227 5.78 11.15 -20.94
N ILE A 228 5.14 10.50 -19.97
CA ILE A 228 3.68 10.33 -19.92
C ILE A 228 2.96 11.67 -19.85
N ALA A 229 3.48 12.63 -19.07
CA ALA A 229 2.89 13.95 -18.91
C ALA A 229 2.72 14.74 -20.24
N LYS A 230 3.54 14.46 -21.25
CA LYS A 230 3.44 15.07 -22.57
C LYS A 230 2.25 14.57 -23.40
N ASP A 231 1.70 13.42 -23.05
CA ASP A 231 0.61 12.78 -23.80
C ASP A 231 -0.78 13.33 -23.43
N PHE A 232 -0.87 14.15 -22.33
CA PHE A 232 -2.14 14.63 -21.80
C PHE A 232 -2.15 16.16 -21.64
N PRO A 233 -3.31 16.85 -21.80
CA PRO A 233 -3.56 18.10 -21.09
C PRO A 233 -3.71 17.77 -19.59
N LEU A 234 -2.95 18.46 -18.74
CA LEU A 234 -2.91 18.16 -17.31
C LEU A 234 -3.62 19.26 -16.51
N PHE A 235 -4.37 18.88 -15.48
CA PHE A 235 -4.86 19.80 -14.48
C PHE A 235 -3.69 20.38 -13.66
N ALA A 236 -2.79 19.51 -13.18
CA ALA A 236 -1.60 19.97 -12.47
C ALA A 236 -0.36 19.13 -12.77
N VAL A 237 0.79 19.78 -12.75
CA VAL A 237 2.12 19.15 -12.78
C VAL A 237 2.82 19.40 -11.45
N CYS A 238 3.30 18.32 -10.81
CA CYS A 238 4.13 18.41 -9.62
C CYS A 238 5.60 18.17 -9.96
N SER A 239 6.51 18.90 -9.33
CA SER A 239 7.95 18.65 -9.43
C SER A 239 8.72 19.17 -8.23
N SER A 240 9.79 18.44 -7.87
CA SER A 240 10.83 18.89 -6.93
C SER A 240 12.14 19.27 -7.64
N SER A 241 12.17 19.21 -8.95
CA SER A 241 13.36 19.46 -9.78
C SER A 241 13.19 20.57 -10.81
N LEU A 242 11.95 20.97 -11.11
CA LEU A 242 11.62 21.99 -12.08
C LEU A 242 10.91 23.18 -11.41
N THR A 243 11.19 24.37 -11.90
CA THR A 243 10.48 25.60 -11.52
C THR A 243 9.14 25.72 -12.23
N HIS A 244 8.25 26.57 -11.72
CA HIS A 244 6.97 26.92 -12.40
C HIS A 244 7.17 27.30 -13.87
N ALA A 245 8.12 28.21 -14.16
CA ALA A 245 8.38 28.67 -15.53
C ALA A 245 8.86 27.56 -16.48
N GLU A 246 9.65 26.59 -15.99
CA GLU A 246 10.08 25.44 -16.76
C GLU A 246 8.93 24.48 -17.04
N ILE A 247 8.08 24.22 -16.04
CA ILE A 247 6.92 23.33 -16.19
C ILE A 247 5.96 23.88 -17.25
N VAL A 248 5.55 25.14 -17.13
CA VAL A 248 4.62 25.80 -18.08
C VAL A 248 5.17 25.77 -19.52
N LYS A 249 6.50 25.86 -19.69
CA LYS A 249 7.14 25.75 -20.99
C LYS A 249 7.15 24.33 -21.56
N LEU A 250 7.23 23.31 -20.72
CA LEU A 250 7.43 21.90 -21.11
C LEU A 250 6.13 21.13 -21.23
N TYR A 251 5.10 21.49 -20.46
CA TYR A 251 3.85 20.73 -20.33
C TYR A 251 2.63 21.61 -20.56
N ARG A 252 1.55 21.01 -21.04
CA ARG A 252 0.22 21.62 -21.11
C ARG A 252 -0.48 21.39 -19.76
N THR A 253 -0.46 22.39 -18.89
CA THR A 253 -1.01 22.29 -17.54
C THR A 253 -1.74 23.56 -17.14
N GLU A 254 -2.78 23.45 -16.33
CA GLU A 254 -3.51 24.57 -15.72
C GLU A 254 -2.78 25.06 -14.47
N HIS A 255 -2.28 24.11 -13.67
CA HIS A 255 -1.61 24.40 -12.41
C HIS A 255 -0.23 23.75 -12.31
N THR A 256 0.60 24.31 -11.43
CA THR A 256 1.90 23.75 -11.05
C THR A 256 2.02 23.68 -9.54
N VAL A 257 2.59 22.57 -9.03
CA VAL A 257 2.95 22.47 -7.61
C VAL A 257 4.43 22.09 -7.52
N THR A 258 5.26 23.02 -7.08
CA THR A 258 6.72 22.86 -7.05
C THR A 258 7.26 22.85 -5.63
N VAL A 259 8.40 22.18 -5.45
CA VAL A 259 9.11 22.06 -4.18
C VAL A 259 10.50 22.66 -4.33
N ASP A 260 10.83 23.62 -3.45
CA ASP A 260 12.16 24.22 -3.33
C ASP A 260 12.43 24.51 -1.83
N ASP A 261 12.60 25.75 -1.42
CA ASP A 261 12.67 26.18 -0.01
C ASP A 261 11.28 26.24 0.68
N GLY A 262 10.32 25.50 0.14
CA GLY A 262 8.92 25.40 0.52
C GLY A 262 8.11 24.69 -0.55
N ILE A 263 6.79 24.81 -0.47
CA ILE A 263 5.88 24.35 -1.53
C ILE A 263 5.22 25.57 -2.16
N PHE A 264 5.22 25.61 -3.49
CA PHE A 264 4.67 26.67 -4.31
C PHE A 264 3.55 26.15 -5.18
N VAL A 265 2.49 26.95 -5.32
CA VAL A 265 1.39 26.72 -6.26
C VAL A 265 1.40 27.88 -7.25
N ASP A 266 1.48 27.56 -8.54
CA ASP A 266 1.52 28.52 -9.66
C ASP A 266 2.61 29.60 -9.53
N GLY A 267 3.70 29.27 -8.86
CA GLY A 267 4.84 30.16 -8.57
C GLY A 267 4.73 30.93 -7.25
N ASP A 268 3.57 30.90 -6.58
CA ASP A 268 3.37 31.55 -5.29
C ASP A 268 3.65 30.56 -4.13
N LYS A 269 4.41 31.06 -3.12
CA LYS A 269 4.75 30.21 -1.95
C LYS A 269 3.52 29.96 -1.08
N LEU A 270 3.09 28.70 -0.99
CA LEU A 270 1.98 28.25 -0.15
C LEU A 270 2.45 27.85 1.25
N LEU A 271 3.53 27.07 1.36
CA LEU A 271 4.07 26.57 2.62
C LEU A 271 5.57 26.82 2.72
N ARG A 272 6.06 27.12 3.94
CA ARG A 272 7.49 27.12 4.26
C ARG A 272 7.92 25.73 4.76
N LEU A 273 9.20 25.39 4.66
CA LEU A 273 9.71 24.12 5.18
C LEU A 273 9.50 23.97 6.70
N GLU A 274 9.58 25.06 7.44
CA GLU A 274 9.34 25.10 8.90
C GLU A 274 7.90 24.74 9.29
N ASP A 275 6.95 24.88 8.37
CA ASP A 275 5.54 24.54 8.56
C ASP A 275 5.25 23.05 8.28
N ILE A 276 6.23 22.27 7.83
CA ILE A 276 6.04 20.90 7.39
C ILE A 276 6.72 19.95 8.37
N SER A 277 5.94 19.17 9.11
CA SER A 277 6.46 18.24 10.13
C SER A 277 7.34 17.11 9.55
N GLN A 278 7.14 16.74 8.28
CA GLN A 278 7.89 15.75 7.52
C GLN A 278 8.66 16.38 6.35
N GLY A 279 9.27 17.52 6.58
CA GLY A 279 9.90 18.40 5.57
C GLY A 279 11.19 17.87 4.94
N GLN A 280 11.28 16.57 4.61
CA GLN A 280 12.48 16.00 3.99
C GLN A 280 12.16 15.17 2.73
N GLY A 281 12.91 15.42 1.65
CA GLY A 281 13.03 14.60 0.46
C GLY A 281 11.68 14.17 -0.15
N HIS A 282 11.48 12.87 -0.32
CA HIS A 282 10.30 12.29 -0.94
C HIS A 282 8.96 12.61 -0.24
N ASN A 283 8.98 13.02 1.04
CA ASN A 283 7.76 13.42 1.75
C ASN A 283 7.26 14.78 1.26
N LEU A 284 8.14 15.69 0.86
CA LEU A 284 7.76 16.96 0.25
C LEU A 284 7.08 16.75 -1.10
N ALA A 285 7.63 15.87 -1.95
CA ALA A 285 7.01 15.51 -3.23
C ALA A 285 5.62 14.85 -3.05
N ASN A 286 5.46 14.00 -2.01
CA ASN A 286 4.17 13.41 -1.68
C ASN A 286 3.16 14.48 -1.20
N LEU A 287 3.59 15.45 -0.40
CA LEU A 287 2.74 16.56 0.05
C LEU A 287 2.35 17.45 -1.13
N ALA A 288 3.30 17.77 -2.03
CA ALA A 288 3.01 18.51 -3.25
C ALA A 288 1.96 17.79 -4.12
N GLY A 289 2.10 16.46 -4.28
CA GLY A 289 1.11 15.65 -4.97
C GLY A 289 -0.27 15.66 -4.29
N ALA A 290 -0.32 15.65 -2.97
CA ALA A 290 -1.59 15.74 -2.23
C ALA A 290 -2.24 17.13 -2.34
N ILE A 291 -1.44 18.20 -2.35
CA ILE A 291 -1.89 19.57 -2.59
C ILE A 291 -2.49 19.66 -3.99
N ALA A 292 -1.79 19.18 -5.03
CA ALA A 292 -2.30 19.17 -6.39
C ALA A 292 -3.64 18.42 -6.51
N MET A 293 -3.78 17.29 -5.82
CA MET A 293 -5.02 16.50 -5.77
C MET A 293 -6.19 17.23 -5.09
N THR A 294 -5.92 18.25 -4.28
CA THR A 294 -6.93 18.95 -3.49
C THR A 294 -7.03 20.44 -3.82
N LEU A 295 -6.35 20.91 -4.88
CA LEU A 295 -6.51 22.27 -5.41
C LEU A 295 -7.99 22.57 -5.65
N GLU A 296 -8.40 23.81 -5.44
CA GLU A 296 -9.80 24.31 -5.58
C GLU A 296 -10.80 23.68 -4.60
N VAL A 297 -10.41 22.66 -3.82
CA VAL A 297 -11.24 22.06 -2.77
C VAL A 297 -10.74 22.45 -1.40
N ALA A 298 -9.46 22.26 -1.11
CA ALA A 298 -8.86 22.58 0.17
C ALA A 298 -8.26 23.96 0.20
N ASP A 299 -8.65 24.80 1.16
CA ASP A 299 -8.05 26.09 1.38
C ASP A 299 -6.63 26.01 2.01
N ALA A 300 -5.89 27.12 1.96
CA ALA A 300 -4.52 27.19 2.48
C ALA A 300 -4.42 26.84 3.97
N SER A 301 -5.46 27.15 4.77
CA SER A 301 -5.46 26.82 6.20
C SER A 301 -5.58 25.32 6.46
N CYS A 302 -6.42 24.64 5.69
CA CYS A 302 -6.54 23.19 5.72
C CYS A 302 -5.21 22.51 5.34
N VAL A 303 -4.59 22.95 4.25
CA VAL A 303 -3.30 22.45 3.78
C VAL A 303 -2.23 22.62 4.85
N LEU A 304 -2.14 23.81 5.45
CA LEU A 304 -1.18 24.14 6.52
C LEU A 304 -1.36 23.26 7.76
N ASP A 305 -2.59 23.08 8.22
CA ASP A 305 -2.88 22.24 9.38
C ASP A 305 -2.52 20.78 9.13
N VAL A 306 -2.83 20.26 7.94
CA VAL A 306 -2.46 18.89 7.55
C VAL A 306 -0.93 18.74 7.44
N ALA A 307 -0.23 19.72 6.85
CA ALA A 307 1.22 19.71 6.72
C ALA A 307 1.94 19.72 8.08
N ARG A 308 1.44 20.51 9.03
CA ARG A 308 1.95 20.57 10.42
C ARG A 308 1.63 19.31 11.23
N GLY A 309 0.43 18.75 11.04
CA GLY A 309 -0.07 17.62 11.82
C GLY A 309 0.28 16.23 11.25
N PHE A 310 0.88 16.15 10.06
CA PHE A 310 1.19 14.87 9.44
C PHE A 310 2.61 14.39 9.81
N HIS A 311 2.71 13.39 10.67
CA HIS A 311 3.98 12.83 11.15
C HIS A 311 4.36 11.51 10.43
N GLY A 312 3.80 11.24 9.27
CA GLY A 312 4.00 9.99 8.51
C GLY A 312 2.84 9.01 8.65
N LEU A 313 2.99 7.86 8.02
CA LEU A 313 2.02 6.77 8.13
C LEU A 313 2.34 5.93 9.35
N GLU A 314 1.33 5.57 10.12
CA GLU A 314 1.48 4.60 11.21
C GLU A 314 2.10 3.29 10.69
N HIS A 315 2.98 2.73 11.51
CA HIS A 315 3.70 1.49 11.22
C HIS A 315 4.63 1.51 9.99
N ARG A 316 4.88 2.69 9.38
CA ARG A 316 5.78 2.83 8.21
C ARG A 316 6.86 3.87 8.50
N CYS A 317 8.00 3.44 8.99
CA CYS A 317 9.11 4.30 9.43
C CYS A 317 8.61 5.46 10.33
N GLU A 318 7.60 5.16 11.15
CA GLU A 318 6.91 6.09 12.04
C GLU A 318 7.80 6.39 13.25
N ARG A 319 8.42 7.57 13.31
CA ARG A 319 9.05 8.04 14.56
C ARG A 319 7.96 8.51 15.51
N PHE A 320 7.53 7.63 16.41
CA PHE A 320 6.38 7.87 17.28
C PHE A 320 6.78 8.41 18.68
N LEU A 321 8.06 8.33 19.03
CA LEU A 321 8.57 8.80 20.32
C LEU A 321 10.05 9.13 20.24
N THR A 322 10.46 10.19 20.94
CA THR A 322 11.85 10.44 21.34
C THR A 322 11.89 10.54 22.87
N CYS A 323 12.72 9.75 23.53
CA CYS A 323 12.78 9.65 24.99
C CYS A 323 14.24 9.51 25.42
N GLY A 324 14.69 10.34 26.37
CA GLY A 324 16.09 10.34 26.81
C GLY A 324 17.11 10.61 25.69
N GLY A 325 16.70 11.30 24.62
CA GLY A 325 17.52 11.50 23.43
C GLY A 325 17.61 10.29 22.48
N VAL A 326 16.84 9.24 22.74
CA VAL A 326 16.72 8.04 21.89
C VAL A 326 15.48 8.14 21.00
N ASP A 327 15.64 7.93 19.71
CA ASP A 327 14.53 7.87 18.74
C ASP A 327 13.94 6.45 18.68
N PHE A 328 12.60 6.32 18.75
CA PHE A 328 11.89 5.06 18.57
C PHE A 328 11.04 5.11 17.30
N ILE A 329 11.33 4.15 16.38
CA ILE A 329 10.74 4.09 15.04
C ILE A 329 9.97 2.79 14.86
N ASN A 330 8.71 2.91 14.49
CA ASN A 330 7.85 1.78 14.16
C ASN A 330 7.73 1.62 12.63
N SER A 331 8.29 0.53 12.10
CA SER A 331 8.11 0.10 10.71
C SER A 331 7.60 -1.35 10.64
N SER A 332 6.61 -1.66 11.49
CA SER A 332 6.01 -3.00 11.57
C SER A 332 5.44 -3.50 10.25
N ILE A 333 5.12 -2.60 9.31
CA ILE A 333 4.66 -2.94 7.95
C ILE A 333 5.75 -3.58 7.08
N ASP A 334 7.03 -3.55 7.50
CA ASP A 334 8.16 -4.14 6.77
C ASP A 334 8.16 -5.67 6.92
N THR A 335 7.19 -6.31 6.29
CA THR A 335 6.97 -7.75 6.37
C THR A 335 7.75 -8.55 5.33
N THR A 336 8.74 -7.94 4.67
CA THR A 336 9.66 -8.58 3.72
C THR A 336 11.07 -8.03 3.85
N PRO A 337 12.10 -8.82 3.49
CA PRO A 337 13.50 -8.37 3.51
C PRO A 337 13.76 -7.10 2.70
N GLU A 338 13.13 -6.96 1.53
CA GLU A 338 13.29 -5.79 0.66
C GLU A 338 12.75 -4.51 1.29
N ARG A 339 11.64 -4.59 2.04
CA ARG A 339 11.10 -3.42 2.76
C ARG A 339 12.01 -2.98 3.89
N THR A 340 12.49 -3.91 4.72
CA THR A 340 13.47 -3.62 5.78
C THR A 340 14.76 -3.04 5.20
N ARG A 341 15.25 -3.59 4.05
CA ARG A 341 16.37 -3.01 3.33
C ARG A 341 16.13 -1.54 2.96
N ALA A 342 14.98 -1.26 2.31
CA ALA A 342 14.64 0.09 1.89
C ALA A 342 14.52 1.06 3.08
N THR A 343 13.95 0.60 4.21
CA THR A 343 13.85 1.38 5.45
C THR A 343 15.23 1.71 6.02
N LEU A 344 16.14 0.73 6.11
CA LEU A 344 17.51 0.94 6.60
C LEU A 344 18.32 1.90 5.71
N GLU A 345 18.23 1.71 4.39
CA GLU A 345 18.88 2.58 3.41
C GLU A 345 18.32 4.02 3.45
N GLY A 346 17.01 4.14 3.61
CA GLY A 346 16.33 5.44 3.73
C GLY A 346 16.66 6.20 5.01
N LEU A 347 16.84 5.51 6.14
CA LEU A 347 17.28 6.13 7.39
C LEU A 347 18.74 6.57 7.36
N GLY A 348 19.61 5.81 6.67
CA GLY A 348 21.01 6.15 6.44
C GLY A 348 21.89 6.28 7.69
N LYS A 349 21.42 5.83 8.87
CA LYS A 349 22.10 5.94 10.16
C LYS A 349 22.14 4.60 10.91
N LYS A 350 23.01 4.48 11.93
CA LYS A 350 23.08 3.29 12.78
C LYS A 350 21.79 3.15 13.62
N VAL A 351 21.29 1.90 13.72
CA VAL A 351 20.08 1.57 14.46
C VAL A 351 20.23 0.27 15.28
N ASN A 352 19.50 0.20 16.38
CA ASN A 352 19.20 -1.02 17.10
C ASN A 352 17.91 -1.60 16.50
N ILE A 353 17.99 -2.77 15.84
CA ILE A 353 16.90 -3.29 15.01
C ILE A 353 16.27 -4.55 15.58
N LEU A 354 14.93 -4.61 15.57
CA LEU A 354 14.14 -5.80 15.88
C LEU A 354 13.71 -6.49 14.60
N LEU A 355 14.21 -7.71 14.40
CA LEU A 355 13.90 -8.61 13.28
C LEU A 355 13.07 -9.80 13.75
N GLY A 356 12.21 -10.36 12.89
CA GLY A 356 11.54 -11.62 13.20
C GLY A 356 10.04 -11.63 12.99
N GLY A 357 9.46 -12.79 13.28
CA GLY A 357 8.06 -13.15 13.00
C GLY A 357 8.00 -14.44 12.19
N ARG A 358 6.98 -14.58 11.31
CA ARG A 358 6.81 -15.74 10.41
C ARG A 358 7.31 -15.43 9.01
N GLY A 359 8.09 -16.33 8.42
CA GLY A 359 8.64 -16.21 7.08
C GLY A 359 7.59 -16.33 5.96
N LYS A 360 7.96 -15.82 4.79
CA LYS A 360 7.22 -15.98 3.52
C LYS A 360 7.99 -16.82 2.51
N GLY A 361 9.07 -17.51 2.92
CA GLY A 361 9.98 -18.22 2.01
C GLY A 361 10.82 -17.30 1.12
N LEU A 362 10.97 -16.02 1.48
CA LEU A 362 11.77 -15.07 0.72
C LEU A 362 13.23 -15.13 1.15
N PRO A 363 14.18 -14.94 0.21
CA PRO A 363 15.62 -14.97 0.53
C PRO A 363 16.00 -13.77 1.43
N LEU A 364 16.83 -14.02 2.44
CA LEU A 364 17.32 -13.00 3.38
C LEU A 364 18.58 -12.28 2.90
N ASN A 365 19.26 -12.78 1.88
CA ASN A 365 20.51 -12.19 1.36
C ASN A 365 20.45 -10.68 1.07
N PRO A 366 19.33 -10.09 0.60
CA PRO A 366 19.20 -8.64 0.42
C PRO A 366 19.46 -7.82 1.68
N LEU A 367 19.37 -8.42 2.88
CA LEU A 367 19.61 -7.75 4.16
C LEU A 367 21.07 -7.71 4.59
N CYS A 368 21.96 -8.59 4.07
CA CYS A 368 23.35 -8.69 4.52
C CYS A 368 24.06 -7.34 4.51
N LYS A 369 24.09 -6.67 3.37
CA LYS A 369 24.77 -5.38 3.19
C LYS A 369 24.14 -4.23 3.98
N PRO A 370 22.80 -4.04 3.99
CA PRO A 370 22.17 -3.02 4.83
C PRO A 370 22.39 -3.24 6.32
N LEU A 371 22.25 -4.47 6.81
CA LEU A 371 22.47 -4.76 8.23
C LEU A 371 23.93 -4.52 8.64
N SER A 372 24.93 -4.97 7.86
CA SER A 372 26.34 -4.71 8.18
C SER A 372 26.66 -3.21 8.22
N ARG A 373 26.01 -2.43 7.37
CA ARG A 373 26.22 -0.97 7.29
C ARG A 373 25.50 -0.19 8.39
N TYR A 374 24.24 -0.59 8.71
CA TYR A 374 23.33 0.24 9.51
C TYR A 374 22.92 -0.37 10.85
N ALA A 375 23.12 -1.67 11.10
CA ALA A 375 22.82 -2.20 12.43
C ALA A 375 23.93 -1.88 13.43
N LYS A 376 23.54 -1.44 14.65
CA LYS A 376 24.39 -1.31 15.85
C LYS A 376 24.19 -2.55 16.74
N LYS A 377 22.91 -2.96 16.93
CA LYS A 377 22.49 -4.12 17.71
C LYS A 377 21.30 -4.79 17.03
N ILE A 378 21.23 -6.12 17.05
CA ILE A 378 20.17 -6.90 16.40
C ILE A 378 19.50 -7.79 17.44
N ALA A 379 18.18 -7.63 17.62
CA ALA A 379 17.36 -8.60 18.33
C ALA A 379 16.52 -9.40 17.34
N ILE A 380 16.42 -10.71 17.55
CA ILE A 380 15.70 -11.62 16.67
C ILE A 380 14.62 -12.34 17.49
N TYR A 381 13.39 -12.46 16.94
CA TYR A 381 12.32 -13.20 17.61
C TYR A 381 11.48 -14.06 16.65
N GLY A 382 10.72 -15.00 17.23
CA GLY A 382 9.70 -15.77 16.53
C GLY A 382 10.23 -16.88 15.62
N GLU A 383 9.38 -17.35 14.69
CA GLU A 383 9.63 -18.53 13.86
C GLU A 383 10.87 -18.40 12.96
N MET A 384 11.14 -17.20 12.41
CA MET A 384 12.30 -16.92 11.56
C MET A 384 13.63 -16.82 12.33
N GLY A 385 13.62 -17.13 13.62
CA GLY A 385 14.81 -16.99 14.46
C GLY A 385 16.01 -17.80 13.96
N THR A 386 15.79 -19.01 13.45
CA THR A 386 16.86 -19.88 12.92
C THR A 386 17.48 -19.28 11.66
N GLU A 387 16.66 -18.91 10.69
CA GLU A 387 17.10 -18.37 9.40
C GLU A 387 17.86 -17.05 9.56
N PHE A 388 17.44 -16.17 10.46
CA PHE A 388 18.18 -14.93 10.75
C PHE A 388 19.51 -15.21 11.48
N THR A 389 19.54 -16.20 12.38
CA THR A 389 20.78 -16.60 13.04
C THR A 389 21.78 -17.17 12.02
N GLU A 390 21.34 -18.07 11.15
CA GLU A 390 22.14 -18.61 10.06
C GLU A 390 22.67 -17.52 9.11
N LEU A 391 21.83 -16.52 8.78
CA LEU A 391 22.25 -15.37 7.97
C LEU A 391 23.43 -14.63 8.62
N ILE A 392 23.37 -14.41 9.93
CA ILE A 392 24.42 -13.73 10.68
C ILE A 392 25.67 -14.61 10.78
N GLU A 393 25.52 -15.89 11.12
CA GLU A 393 26.63 -16.84 11.26
C GLU A 393 27.38 -17.09 9.96
N ASN A 394 26.69 -17.02 8.82
CA ASN A 394 27.29 -17.18 7.50
C ASN A 394 27.86 -15.88 6.92
N ASN A 395 27.88 -14.75 7.68
CA ASN A 395 28.36 -13.45 7.20
C ASN A 395 29.33 -12.81 8.21
N ALA A 396 30.63 -12.78 7.88
CA ALA A 396 31.66 -12.28 8.76
C ALA A 396 31.49 -10.83 9.23
N GLU A 397 30.83 -9.98 8.47
CA GLU A 397 30.56 -8.59 8.88
C GLU A 397 29.37 -8.52 9.85
N LEU A 398 28.37 -9.39 9.69
CA LEU A 398 27.23 -9.44 10.60
C LEU A 398 27.59 -10.07 11.95
N GLN A 399 28.51 -11.04 11.98
CA GLN A 399 29.00 -11.65 13.23
C GLN A 399 29.66 -10.64 14.20
N LYS A 400 30.16 -9.52 13.68
CA LYS A 400 30.75 -8.43 14.49
C LYS A 400 29.72 -7.58 15.21
N ILE A 401 28.46 -7.69 14.83
CA ILE A 401 27.36 -6.90 15.38
C ILE A 401 26.81 -7.64 16.60
N GLU A 402 26.60 -6.94 17.71
CA GLU A 402 25.94 -7.48 18.88
C GLU A 402 24.53 -7.99 18.52
N HIS A 403 24.27 -9.27 18.79
CA HIS A 403 22.98 -9.86 18.44
C HIS A 403 22.55 -10.95 19.42
N SER A 404 21.23 -11.16 19.53
CA SER A 404 20.65 -12.24 20.32
C SER A 404 19.31 -12.67 19.78
N ARG A 405 18.97 -13.97 20.03
CA ARG A 405 17.71 -14.58 19.63
C ARG A 405 16.84 -14.88 20.85
N PHE A 406 15.54 -14.64 20.67
CA PHE A 406 14.52 -14.82 21.69
C PHE A 406 13.30 -15.57 21.11
N SER A 407 12.55 -16.25 21.94
CA SER A 407 11.30 -16.89 21.54
C SER A 407 10.15 -15.90 21.44
N ARG A 408 10.14 -14.84 22.25
CA ARG A 408 9.06 -13.87 22.37
C ARG A 408 9.49 -12.48 21.93
N PHE A 409 8.55 -11.74 21.38
CA PHE A 409 8.72 -10.34 20.97
C PHE A 409 9.16 -9.42 22.12
N CYS A 410 8.52 -9.57 23.29
CA CYS A 410 8.81 -8.71 24.45
C CYS A 410 10.25 -8.88 24.96
N ASP A 411 10.74 -10.13 25.04
CA ASP A 411 12.10 -10.42 25.53
C ASP A 411 13.17 -9.86 24.57
N ALA A 412 12.91 -9.95 23.27
CA ALA A 412 13.76 -9.36 22.23
C ALA A 412 13.80 -7.83 22.33
N LEU A 413 12.67 -7.20 22.64
CA LEU A 413 12.57 -5.76 22.81
C LEU A 413 13.25 -5.30 24.11
N ASP A 414 13.16 -6.07 25.18
CA ASP A 414 13.87 -5.81 26.44
C ASP A 414 15.38 -5.76 26.20
N TYR A 415 15.93 -6.80 25.56
CA TYR A 415 17.33 -6.84 25.17
C TYR A 415 17.74 -5.65 24.27
N LEU A 416 16.89 -5.29 23.31
CA LEU A 416 17.21 -4.22 22.36
C LEU A 416 17.22 -2.83 23.02
N THR A 417 16.46 -2.66 24.08
CA THR A 417 16.34 -1.41 24.84
C THR A 417 17.29 -1.31 26.03
N GLU A 418 18.08 -2.34 26.31
CA GLU A 418 19.07 -2.31 27.38
C GLU A 418 20.35 -1.57 26.93
N GLY A 419 20.84 -0.65 27.78
CA GLY A 419 22.08 0.07 27.54
C GLY A 419 22.01 1.14 26.45
N LEU A 420 20.82 1.67 26.16
CA LEU A 420 20.66 2.76 25.18
C LEU A 420 21.29 4.07 25.66
N GLU A 421 21.92 4.78 24.72
CA GLU A 421 22.56 6.08 24.94
C GLU A 421 21.84 7.19 24.15
N CYS A 422 22.00 8.44 24.59
CA CYS A 422 21.51 9.59 23.85
C CYS A 422 22.07 9.61 22.40
N GLY A 423 21.20 9.75 21.40
CA GLY A 423 21.53 9.66 19.98
C GLY A 423 21.24 8.28 19.37
N ASP A 424 20.96 7.26 20.17
CA ASP A 424 20.58 5.96 19.65
C ASP A 424 19.22 5.98 18.95
N THR A 425 19.01 5.01 18.08
CA THR A 425 17.73 4.79 17.42
C THR A 425 17.36 3.32 17.53
N VAL A 426 16.16 3.07 18.04
CA VAL A 426 15.55 1.73 18.09
C VAL A 426 14.47 1.63 17.02
N ILE A 427 14.54 0.58 16.20
CA ILE A 427 13.55 0.38 15.13
C ILE A 427 12.97 -1.03 15.15
N LEU A 428 11.64 -1.10 15.05
CA LEU A 428 10.92 -2.30 14.64
C LEU A 428 10.82 -2.32 13.11
N SER A 429 11.63 -3.15 12.43
CA SER A 429 11.56 -3.38 10.98
C SER A 429 11.83 -4.86 10.72
N PRO A 430 10.81 -5.71 10.86
CA PRO A 430 10.95 -7.12 11.17
C PRO A 430 11.38 -8.03 10.03
N ALA A 431 11.32 -7.59 8.77
CA ALA A 431 11.59 -8.36 7.55
C ALA A 431 10.76 -9.66 7.41
N ALA A 432 9.78 -9.86 8.28
CA ALA A 432 8.91 -11.03 8.33
C ALA A 432 7.48 -10.64 8.73
N THR A 433 6.51 -11.52 8.45
CA THR A 433 5.13 -11.27 8.84
C THR A 433 4.95 -11.31 10.35
N SER A 434 3.87 -10.70 10.82
CA SER A 434 3.50 -10.70 12.25
C SER A 434 2.83 -11.99 12.71
N TYR A 435 2.37 -12.82 11.79
CA TYR A 435 1.64 -14.06 12.11
C TYR A 435 2.48 -15.01 12.98
N GLY A 436 1.78 -15.73 13.85
CA GLY A 436 2.38 -16.61 14.86
C GLY A 436 2.19 -16.05 16.26
N GLU A 437 2.65 -14.84 16.54
CA GLU A 437 2.47 -14.15 17.82
C GLU A 437 1.39 -13.05 17.76
N PHE A 438 1.11 -12.50 16.56
CA PHE A 438 0.15 -11.41 16.34
C PHE A 438 -0.81 -11.75 15.20
N SER A 439 -2.01 -11.16 15.23
CA SER A 439 -3.01 -11.28 14.16
C SER A 439 -2.69 -10.38 12.96
N SER A 440 -1.94 -9.30 13.16
CA SER A 440 -1.60 -8.32 12.13
C SER A 440 -0.32 -7.54 12.45
N TYR A 441 0.27 -6.91 11.42
CA TYR A 441 1.39 -5.97 11.63
C TYR A 441 0.96 -4.72 12.44
N VAL A 442 -0.31 -4.38 12.41
CA VAL A 442 -0.86 -3.27 13.21
C VAL A 442 -0.78 -3.61 14.69
N GLU A 443 -1.29 -4.77 15.10
CA GLU A 443 -1.21 -5.24 16.50
C GLU A 443 0.24 -5.31 17.01
N ARG A 444 1.15 -5.86 16.19
CA ARG A 444 2.58 -5.88 16.50
C ARG A 444 3.17 -4.48 16.70
N GLY A 445 2.82 -3.55 15.82
CA GLY A 445 3.28 -2.18 15.88
C GLY A 445 2.69 -1.40 17.06
N GLU A 446 1.43 -1.62 17.43
CA GLU A 446 0.80 -1.01 18.60
C GLU A 446 1.42 -1.54 19.90
N LEU A 447 1.64 -2.84 20.03
CA LEU A 447 2.32 -3.41 21.19
C LEU A 447 3.75 -2.85 21.32
N PHE A 448 4.49 -2.69 20.21
CA PHE A 448 5.80 -2.03 20.23
C PHE A 448 5.70 -0.61 20.82
N LYS A 449 4.77 0.20 20.32
CA LYS A 449 4.56 1.58 20.81
C LYS A 449 4.17 1.61 22.30
N GLU A 450 3.31 0.69 22.71
CA GLU A 450 2.85 0.60 24.10
C GLU A 450 4.00 0.27 25.06
N ILE A 451 4.78 -0.78 24.79
CA ILE A 451 5.91 -1.19 25.63
C ILE A 451 6.93 -0.06 25.74
N ILE A 452 7.28 0.60 24.63
CA ILE A 452 8.25 1.70 24.66
C ILE A 452 7.73 2.88 25.48
N ARG A 453 6.45 3.27 25.35
CA ARG A 453 5.86 4.33 26.16
C ARG A 453 5.88 4.00 27.66
N GLN A 454 5.60 2.73 28.01
CA GLN A 454 5.65 2.28 29.40
C GLN A 454 7.08 2.31 29.98
N LYS A 455 8.09 1.94 29.17
CA LYS A 455 9.50 2.02 29.58
C LYS A 455 9.94 3.48 29.76
N CYS A 456 9.60 4.35 28.83
CA CYS A 456 9.93 5.78 28.91
C CYS A 456 9.18 6.52 30.03
N GLY A 457 7.97 6.13 30.38
CA GLY A 457 7.22 6.72 31.49
C GLY A 457 7.75 6.33 32.87
N LYS A 458 8.73 5.42 32.97
CA LYS A 458 9.41 5.00 34.18
C LYS A 458 10.80 5.65 34.35
N ILE A 459 11.25 6.40 33.36
CA ILE A 459 12.47 7.22 33.39
C ILE A 459 12.09 8.66 33.72
#